data_598f2152ae720c601715308c6157cf26
#
_entry.id   598f2152ae720c601715308c6157cf26
#
_cell.length_a   1.000
_cell.length_b   1.000
_cell.length_c   1.000
_cell.angle_alpha   90.00
_cell.angle_beta   90.00
_cell.angle_gamma   90.00
#
_symmetry.space_group_name_H-M   'P 1'
#
loop_
_entity.id
_entity.type
_entity.pdbx_description
1 polymer ?
#
loop_
_entity_poly.entity_id
_entity_poly.type
_entity_poly.pdbx_seq_one_letter_code
_entity_poly.pdbx_strand_id
1 'polypeptide(L)'
;MPRILDDASLRWRSGPSLPAWQGLSRALQQHGECLGLRSLDGLAEGPALHLLHPDLQPLHTHLAMPTALPLELTSEFTLQAACGLMSVHGRASGRAQALGVNYLASLNAALAWQATLAAAVGQLRGGRFHSVTLDPARGALLSIGQYLAGATAPEDAERLLPGQDDAFARPPFVSLEGTAFELETLDSQPWRHFWRALGISDSLAGKAWQHFLLRYARAVAAMPAECLDALAALPLAQIQAQAQASGVALVPLRSPAQRQADADYRASLSSPWRLTPGPQAQGYRAFACWSRAGASKARWPATCWRCSAPRSFAWSRRAGIRYAICRRAPTAARCASMRSITEVDIKSAAGRAEIDALCAEADVFLHNWAPGKAAELGLDAADLHARHPSLVHAYAGGWGDAAVQAPGTDFTVQAWSGVAERIARASGTRGGTLFTALDVLGGVISAQGVCAALLDRCLHARGSQVQSTLLGAADLLLASDSANPPSLLQGVFETGHGLLAVDCQNRAQRRALDQLLGAPCEAKDLPRRLASADAEHWQRHCQQAGIPASRVHQDLAALANDPRLADCFGQRTYRSVQSPWSFT
;
A
#
# COMPACT_ATOMS: atom_id res chain seq x y z
N MET A 1 -12.74 -17.91 15.83
CA MET A 1 -11.44 -18.57 15.66
C MET A 1 -10.51 -18.04 16.74
N PRO A 2 -9.72 -18.87 17.43
CA PRO A 2 -8.73 -18.35 18.36
C PRO A 2 -7.75 -17.44 17.59
N ARG A 3 -7.60 -16.22 18.06
CA ARG A 3 -6.60 -15.29 17.56
C ARG A 3 -5.25 -15.77 18.11
N ILE A 4 -4.25 -15.96 17.28
CA ILE A 4 -3.03 -16.70 17.63
C ILE A 4 -2.12 -15.92 18.55
N LEU A 5 -2.17 -14.59 18.48
CA LEU A 5 -1.56 -13.72 19.47
C LEU A 5 -2.50 -13.42 20.65
N ASP A 6 -3.60 -14.18 20.77
CA ASP A 6 -4.55 -14.11 21.90
C ASP A 6 -3.92 -14.69 23.19
N ASP A 7 -2.63 -14.48 23.35
CA ASP A 7 -1.95 -14.71 24.60
C ASP A 7 -2.37 -13.61 25.59
N ALA A 8 -2.95 -14.04 26.70
CA ALA A 8 -3.36 -13.12 27.76
C ALA A 8 -2.23 -12.22 28.29
N SER A 9 -0.99 -12.57 27.99
CA SER A 9 0.22 -11.84 28.39
C SER A 9 0.64 -10.75 27.40
N LEU A 10 0.28 -10.86 26.09
CA LEU A 10 0.55 -9.82 25.11
C LEU A 10 -0.50 -8.72 25.18
N ARG A 11 -0.09 -7.54 25.56
CA ARG A 11 -0.95 -6.38 25.76
C ARG A 11 -0.38 -5.17 25.04
N TRP A 12 -1.26 -4.26 24.65
CA TRP A 12 -0.86 -3.02 24.02
C TRP A 12 -1.67 -1.83 24.52
N ARG A 13 -1.10 -0.65 24.33
CA ARG A 13 -1.73 0.62 24.67
C ARG A 13 -1.43 1.62 23.58
N SER A 14 -2.44 2.37 23.13
CA SER A 14 -2.25 3.51 22.22
C SER A 14 -1.86 4.75 23.00
N GLY A 15 -1.02 5.59 22.41
CA GLY A 15 -0.70 6.92 22.90
C GLY A 15 -1.79 7.95 22.61
N PRO A 16 -1.56 9.23 22.96
CA PRO A 16 -2.51 10.30 22.76
C PRO A 16 -2.87 10.47 21.27
N SER A 17 -4.13 10.73 21.00
CA SER A 17 -4.59 11.06 19.67
C SER A 17 -4.08 12.45 19.29
N LEU A 18 -3.28 12.54 18.22
CA LEU A 18 -2.96 13.82 17.58
C LEU A 18 -4.16 14.25 16.75
N PRO A 19 -4.75 15.45 16.98
CA PRO A 19 -5.96 15.87 16.27
C PRO A 19 -5.84 15.80 14.73
N ALA A 20 -4.67 16.11 14.20
CA ALA A 20 -4.38 16.02 12.77
C ALA A 20 -4.30 14.58 12.24
N TRP A 21 -4.17 13.58 13.12
CA TRP A 21 -3.93 12.18 12.80
C TRP A 21 -4.94 11.23 13.43
N GLN A 22 -6.21 11.65 13.59
CA GLN A 22 -7.26 10.79 14.15
C GLN A 22 -7.42 9.47 13.37
N GLY A 23 -7.29 9.53 12.03
CA GLY A 23 -7.29 8.35 11.18
C GLY A 23 -6.17 7.37 11.52
N LEU A 24 -4.96 7.85 11.83
CA LEU A 24 -3.83 7.02 12.24
C LEU A 24 -4.10 6.36 13.60
N SER A 25 -4.57 7.12 14.59
CA SER A 25 -4.87 6.57 15.93
C SER A 25 -5.91 5.45 15.84
N ARG A 26 -6.96 5.64 15.03
CA ARG A 26 -7.97 4.62 14.77
C ARG A 26 -7.39 3.41 14.04
N ALA A 27 -6.60 3.62 13.00
CA ALA A 27 -5.97 2.53 12.26
C ALA A 27 -5.01 1.74 13.16
N LEU A 28 -4.24 2.40 14.03
CA LEU A 28 -3.39 1.73 15.03
C LEU A 28 -4.21 0.84 15.96
N GLN A 29 -5.34 1.34 16.49
CA GLN A 29 -6.25 0.56 17.32
C GLN A 29 -6.81 -0.63 16.56
N GLN A 30 -7.33 -0.42 15.37
CA GLN A 30 -7.93 -1.46 14.53
C GLN A 30 -6.93 -2.57 14.19
N HIS A 31 -5.69 -2.21 13.85
CA HIS A 31 -4.64 -3.20 13.61
C HIS A 31 -4.28 -3.96 14.90
N GLY A 32 -4.22 -3.31 16.06
CA GLY A 32 -4.00 -3.97 17.34
C GLY A 32 -5.09 -5.01 17.66
N GLU A 33 -6.35 -4.65 17.42
CA GLU A 33 -7.50 -5.56 17.58
C GLU A 33 -7.43 -6.74 16.60
N CYS A 34 -7.04 -6.49 15.35
CA CYS A 34 -6.83 -7.54 14.35
C CYS A 34 -5.70 -8.50 14.74
N LEU A 35 -4.65 -8.01 15.40
CA LEU A 35 -3.57 -8.83 15.94
C LEU A 35 -4.04 -9.74 17.08
N GLY A 36 -5.24 -9.51 17.64
CA GLY A 36 -5.76 -10.27 18.78
C GLY A 36 -5.13 -9.87 20.11
N LEU A 37 -4.36 -8.79 20.13
CA LEU A 37 -3.74 -8.30 21.34
C LEU A 37 -4.79 -7.70 22.28
N ARG A 38 -4.62 -7.86 23.59
CA ARG A 38 -5.49 -7.21 24.56
C ARG A 38 -5.13 -5.73 24.68
N SER A 39 -6.11 -4.88 24.37
CA SER A 39 -5.98 -3.45 24.64
C SER A 39 -6.02 -3.18 26.14
N LEU A 40 -5.13 -2.33 26.62
CA LEU A 40 -5.19 -1.76 27.97
C LEU A 40 -5.87 -0.39 27.87
N ASP A 41 -6.87 -0.17 28.72
CA ASP A 41 -7.52 1.13 28.80
C ASP A 41 -6.56 2.21 29.31
N GLY A 42 -6.72 3.39 28.78
CA GLY A 42 -6.00 4.60 29.18
C GLY A 42 -5.05 5.12 28.10
N LEU A 43 -5.12 6.43 27.88
CA LEU A 43 -4.17 7.17 27.07
C LEU A 43 -2.85 7.26 27.86
N ALA A 44 -1.77 6.76 27.29
CA ALA A 44 -0.43 7.02 27.83
C ALA A 44 0.07 8.34 27.25
N GLU A 45 0.56 9.24 28.07
CA GLU A 45 1.38 10.35 27.58
C GLU A 45 2.68 9.76 27.01
N GLY A 46 3.05 10.12 25.79
CA GLY A 46 4.30 9.68 25.17
C GLY A 46 4.15 8.92 23.85
N PRO A 47 4.72 7.70 23.74
CA PRO A 47 4.80 6.99 22.47
C PRO A 47 3.44 6.60 21.88
N ALA A 48 3.36 6.49 20.56
CA ALA A 48 2.13 6.14 19.84
C ALA A 48 1.63 4.73 20.16
N LEU A 49 2.56 3.79 20.43
CA LEU A 49 2.25 2.42 20.83
C LEU A 49 3.17 1.95 21.95
N HIS A 50 2.60 1.16 22.86
CA HIS A 50 3.33 0.33 23.81
C HIS A 50 2.95 -1.14 23.61
N LEU A 51 3.94 -2.01 23.47
CA LEU A 51 3.74 -3.45 23.49
C LEU A 51 4.36 -4.01 24.77
N LEU A 52 3.58 -4.80 25.50
CA LEU A 52 3.94 -5.36 26.80
C LEU A 52 3.80 -6.88 26.77
N HIS A 53 4.82 -7.59 27.28
CA HIS A 53 4.81 -9.03 27.47
C HIS A 53 5.77 -9.39 28.62
N PRO A 54 5.51 -10.44 29.44
CA PRO A 54 6.37 -10.80 30.57
C PRO A 54 7.82 -11.11 30.17
N ASP A 55 8.02 -11.73 29.00
CA ASP A 55 9.33 -12.14 28.50
C ASP A 55 10.01 -11.07 27.61
N LEU A 56 9.39 -9.90 27.46
CA LEU A 56 9.93 -8.79 26.67
C LEU A 56 10.17 -7.57 27.54
N GLN A 57 11.23 -6.84 27.25
CA GLN A 57 11.30 -5.46 27.70
C GLN A 57 10.19 -4.65 27.02
N PRO A 58 9.55 -3.70 27.74
CA PRO A 58 8.52 -2.85 27.12
C PRO A 58 9.02 -2.22 25.82
N LEU A 59 8.24 -2.35 24.75
CA LEU A 59 8.56 -1.76 23.46
C LEU A 59 7.70 -0.51 23.22
N HIS A 60 8.38 0.56 22.84
CA HIS A 60 7.76 1.86 22.59
C HIS A 60 7.89 2.22 21.13
N THR A 61 6.79 2.61 20.48
CA THR A 61 6.83 3.12 19.10
C THR A 61 6.45 4.58 19.08
N HIS A 62 7.37 5.41 18.60
CA HIS A 62 7.21 6.85 18.46
C HIS A 62 6.99 7.25 17.01
N LEU A 63 6.31 8.38 16.81
CA LEU A 63 6.20 9.02 15.50
C LEU A 63 7.14 10.21 15.46
N ALA A 64 7.93 10.34 14.41
CA ALA A 64 8.78 11.49 14.16
C ALA A 64 8.81 11.80 12.67
N MET A 65 8.74 13.08 12.33
CA MET A 65 8.81 13.56 10.95
C MET A 65 9.94 14.58 10.80
N PRO A 66 10.39 14.87 9.55
CA PRO A 66 11.33 15.96 9.30
C PRO A 66 10.86 17.27 9.92
N THR A 67 11.78 18.05 10.48
CA THR A 67 11.45 19.33 11.16
C THR A 67 10.69 20.31 10.27
N ALA A 68 10.93 20.25 8.96
CA ALA A 68 10.23 21.09 7.98
C ALA A 68 8.78 20.64 7.69
N LEU A 69 8.39 19.46 8.21
CA LEU A 69 7.02 18.93 8.15
C LEU A 69 6.60 18.53 9.59
N PRO A 70 6.32 19.49 10.47
CA PRO A 70 6.03 19.20 11.88
C PRO A 70 4.77 18.33 11.98
N LEU A 71 4.86 17.28 12.80
CA LEU A 71 3.80 16.27 12.93
C LEU A 71 2.45 16.90 13.34
N GLU A 72 2.49 17.91 14.20
CA GLU A 72 1.33 18.61 14.77
C GLU A 72 0.60 19.48 13.71
N LEU A 73 1.31 19.88 12.67
CA LEU A 73 0.80 20.73 11.57
C LEU A 73 0.68 19.97 10.25
N THR A 74 0.78 18.65 10.30
CA THR A 74 0.66 17.79 9.11
C THR A 74 -0.54 16.87 9.28
N SER A 75 -1.49 16.94 8.36
CA SER A 75 -2.63 16.03 8.28
C SER A 75 -2.46 15.00 7.19
N GLU A 76 -3.35 14.00 7.12
CA GLU A 76 -3.43 13.05 6.00
C GLU A 76 -3.40 13.79 4.65
N PHE A 77 -4.22 14.84 4.53
CA PHE A 77 -4.35 15.63 3.29
C PHE A 77 -3.05 16.35 2.92
N THR A 78 -2.46 17.08 3.86
CA THR A 78 -1.23 17.84 3.59
C THR A 78 -0.01 16.92 3.42
N LEU A 79 0.00 15.73 4.03
CA LEU A 79 1.06 14.74 3.81
C LEU A 79 0.99 14.13 2.41
N GLN A 80 -0.23 13.85 1.90
CA GLN A 80 -0.40 13.41 0.51
C GLN A 80 0.14 14.45 -0.49
N ALA A 81 -0.04 15.75 -0.18
CA ALA A 81 0.51 16.85 -0.97
C ALA A 81 2.04 16.92 -0.90
N ALA A 82 2.58 16.94 0.33
CA ALA A 82 4.01 17.06 0.60
C ALA A 82 4.84 15.92 -0.02
N CYS A 83 4.31 14.70 0.02
CA CYS A 83 5.01 13.50 -0.41
C CYS A 83 4.65 13.05 -1.84
N GLY A 84 3.96 13.88 -2.63
CA GLY A 84 3.72 13.62 -4.06
C GLY A 84 2.64 12.58 -4.38
N LEU A 85 1.91 12.05 -3.40
CA LEU A 85 0.83 11.10 -3.63
C LEU A 85 -0.31 11.75 -4.44
N MET A 86 -0.62 13.02 -4.16
CA MET A 86 -1.60 13.78 -4.95
C MET A 86 -1.22 13.88 -6.43
N SER A 87 0.06 13.98 -6.73
CA SER A 87 0.56 14.00 -8.10
C SER A 87 0.36 12.65 -8.79
N VAL A 88 0.73 11.55 -8.12
CA VAL A 88 0.57 10.20 -8.68
C VAL A 88 -0.90 9.88 -8.93
N HIS A 89 -1.77 10.14 -7.96
CA HIS A 89 -3.22 9.94 -8.14
C HIS A 89 -3.78 10.85 -9.23
N GLY A 90 -3.32 12.08 -9.27
CA GLY A 90 -3.78 13.10 -10.20
C GLY A 90 -3.35 12.91 -11.66
N ARG A 91 -2.37 12.04 -11.95
CA ARG A 91 -1.91 11.75 -13.32
C ARG A 91 -3.07 11.37 -14.24
N ALA A 92 -3.98 10.54 -13.74
CA ALA A 92 -5.13 10.07 -14.49
C ALA A 92 -6.22 11.13 -14.73
N SER A 93 -6.20 12.25 -14.04
CA SER A 93 -7.17 13.37 -14.17
C SER A 93 -6.53 14.68 -14.61
N GLY A 94 -5.24 14.67 -14.92
CA GLY A 94 -4.51 15.85 -15.41
C GLY A 94 -4.26 16.94 -14.36
N ARG A 95 -4.56 16.69 -13.07
CA ARG A 95 -4.35 17.63 -11.97
C ARG A 95 -4.05 16.91 -10.67
N ALA A 96 -3.16 17.46 -9.85
CA ALA A 96 -2.87 16.90 -8.54
C ALA A 96 -4.12 16.90 -7.65
N GLN A 97 -4.44 15.74 -7.05
CA GLN A 97 -5.65 15.52 -6.23
C GLN A 97 -5.35 14.59 -5.07
N ALA A 98 -5.97 14.83 -3.92
CA ALA A 98 -5.94 13.87 -2.81
C ALA A 98 -6.78 12.63 -3.13
N LEU A 99 -6.40 11.48 -2.57
CA LEU A 99 -7.23 10.27 -2.61
C LEU A 99 -8.57 10.46 -1.91
N GLY A 100 -8.64 11.35 -0.92
CA GLY A 100 -9.84 11.60 -0.14
C GLY A 100 -10.23 10.48 0.81
N VAL A 101 -9.30 9.58 1.11
CA VAL A 101 -9.39 8.52 2.11
C VAL A 101 -8.15 8.52 2.99
N ASN A 102 -8.22 7.96 4.20
CA ASN A 102 -7.13 7.89 5.18
C ASN A 102 -6.08 6.83 4.81
N TYR A 103 -5.56 6.92 3.59
CA TYR A 103 -4.65 5.93 3.03
C TYR A 103 -3.30 5.89 3.73
N LEU A 104 -2.68 7.06 3.94
CA LEU A 104 -1.38 7.15 4.61
C LEU A 104 -1.48 6.83 6.10
N ALA A 105 -2.60 7.16 6.74
CA ALA A 105 -2.88 6.76 8.12
C ALA A 105 -2.92 5.22 8.25
N SER A 106 -3.67 4.53 7.37
CA SER A 106 -3.73 3.06 7.36
C SER A 106 -2.37 2.43 7.05
N LEU A 107 -1.64 2.98 6.09
CA LEU A 107 -0.31 2.50 5.72
C LEU A 107 0.69 2.65 6.89
N ASN A 108 0.73 3.83 7.51
CA ASN A 108 1.65 4.10 8.62
C ASN A 108 1.29 3.32 9.89
N ALA A 109 0.00 3.04 10.13
CA ALA A 109 -0.42 2.13 11.21
C ALA A 109 0.10 0.71 10.99
N ALA A 110 -0.02 0.18 9.78
CA ALA A 110 0.51 -1.13 9.43
C ALA A 110 2.05 -1.17 9.56
N LEU A 111 2.75 -0.11 9.14
CA LEU A 111 4.21 0.01 9.29
C LEU A 111 4.61 0.11 10.77
N ALA A 112 3.88 0.84 11.61
CA ALA A 112 4.16 0.95 13.05
C ALA A 112 4.07 -0.42 13.73
N TRP A 113 2.99 -1.14 13.51
CA TRP A 113 2.81 -2.48 14.05
C TRP A 113 3.83 -3.48 13.51
N GLN A 114 4.13 -3.44 12.20
CA GLN A 114 5.17 -4.28 11.61
C GLN A 114 6.52 -4.08 12.32
N ALA A 115 6.92 -2.84 12.56
CA ALA A 115 8.18 -2.53 13.20
C ALA A 115 8.19 -2.93 14.69
N THR A 116 7.08 -2.70 15.41
CA THR A 116 6.92 -3.11 16.81
C THR A 116 7.05 -4.63 16.96
N LEU A 117 6.35 -5.39 16.12
CA LEU A 117 6.44 -6.86 16.11
C LEU A 117 7.84 -7.35 15.72
N ALA A 118 8.48 -6.68 14.75
CA ALA A 118 9.86 -7.02 14.37
C ALA A 118 10.85 -6.76 15.51
N ALA A 119 10.68 -5.69 16.27
CA ALA A 119 11.50 -5.41 17.46
C ALA A 119 11.27 -6.46 18.56
N ALA A 120 10.02 -6.89 18.78
CA ALA A 120 9.68 -7.99 19.71
C ALA A 120 10.37 -9.31 19.32
N VAL A 121 10.29 -9.68 18.04
CA VAL A 121 11.04 -10.84 17.51
C VAL A 121 12.54 -10.66 17.75
N GLY A 122 13.06 -9.46 17.53
CA GLY A 122 14.47 -9.15 17.78
C GLY A 122 14.88 -9.34 19.25
N GLN A 123 14.05 -8.92 20.21
CA GLN A 123 14.30 -9.13 21.64
C GLN A 123 14.30 -10.62 22.00
N LEU A 124 13.30 -11.39 21.57
CA LEU A 124 13.23 -12.83 21.83
C LEU A 124 14.41 -13.61 21.23
N ARG A 125 15.09 -13.00 20.26
CA ARG A 125 16.33 -13.50 19.67
C ARG A 125 17.60 -12.94 20.29
N GLY A 126 17.51 -12.27 21.45
CA GLY A 126 18.63 -11.74 22.20
C GLY A 126 19.12 -10.36 21.76
N GLY A 127 18.38 -9.66 20.89
CA GLY A 127 18.63 -8.27 20.54
C GLY A 127 18.17 -7.31 21.63
N ARG A 128 18.78 -6.13 21.67
CA ARG A 128 18.44 -5.07 22.65
C ARG A 128 17.69 -3.94 21.94
N PHE A 129 16.40 -4.14 21.71
CA PHE A 129 15.53 -3.14 21.09
C PHE A 129 14.53 -2.66 22.14
N HIS A 130 14.53 -1.36 22.45
CA HIS A 130 13.62 -0.78 23.44
C HIS A 130 12.62 0.18 22.80
N SER A 131 12.98 0.74 21.66
CA SER A 131 12.16 1.74 21.00
C SER A 131 12.24 1.63 19.47
N VAL A 132 11.14 1.99 18.84
CA VAL A 132 11.00 2.12 17.40
C VAL A 132 10.56 3.55 17.11
N THR A 133 11.21 4.21 16.16
CA THR A 133 10.74 5.49 15.63
C THR A 133 10.25 5.27 14.20
N LEU A 134 8.99 5.58 13.95
CA LEU A 134 8.38 5.60 12.62
C LEU A 134 8.35 7.03 12.08
N ASP A 135 8.79 7.19 10.84
CA ASP A 135 8.67 8.43 10.08
C ASP A 135 7.50 8.31 9.07
N PRO A 136 6.34 8.95 9.33
CA PRO A 136 5.19 8.92 8.44
C PRO A 136 5.45 9.51 7.04
N ALA A 137 6.38 10.47 6.90
CA ALA A 137 6.74 11.01 5.60
C ALA A 137 7.49 9.99 4.74
N ARG A 138 8.41 9.22 5.35
CA ARG A 138 9.06 8.09 4.67
C ARG A 138 8.06 6.99 4.32
N GLY A 139 7.08 6.73 5.19
CA GLY A 139 5.97 5.81 4.90
C GLY A 139 5.17 6.27 3.67
N ALA A 140 4.83 7.55 3.60
CA ALA A 140 4.14 8.15 2.46
C ALA A 140 4.96 8.05 1.17
N LEU A 141 6.25 8.40 1.22
CA LEU A 141 7.17 8.28 0.07
C LEU A 141 7.35 6.82 -0.37
N LEU A 142 7.36 5.87 0.58
CA LEU A 142 7.44 4.45 0.27
C LEU A 142 6.24 4.00 -0.58
N SER A 143 5.05 4.55 -0.33
CA SER A 143 3.85 4.19 -1.09
C SER A 143 3.97 4.51 -2.58
N ILE A 144 4.67 5.57 -2.91
CA ILE A 144 4.91 6.00 -4.31
C ILE A 144 6.33 5.66 -4.81
N GLY A 145 7.07 4.83 -4.08
CA GLY A 145 8.49 4.55 -4.34
C GLY A 145 8.80 4.03 -5.74
N GLN A 146 7.87 3.31 -6.38
CA GLN A 146 8.04 2.87 -7.78
C GLN A 146 8.01 4.04 -8.78
N TYR A 147 7.12 5.01 -8.53
CA TYR A 147 6.97 6.18 -9.39
C TYR A 147 8.15 7.16 -9.19
N LEU A 148 8.64 7.30 -7.95
CA LEU A 148 9.87 8.05 -7.66
C LEU A 148 11.08 7.44 -8.34
N ALA A 149 11.22 6.10 -8.30
CA ALA A 149 12.31 5.43 -9.00
C ALA A 149 12.25 5.66 -10.52
N GLY A 150 11.05 5.61 -11.11
CA GLY A 150 10.83 5.91 -12.51
C GLY A 150 11.17 7.36 -12.88
N ALA A 151 10.73 8.32 -12.07
CA ALA A 151 10.96 9.74 -12.32
C ALA A 151 12.43 10.16 -12.14
N THR A 152 13.23 9.39 -11.40
CA THR A 152 14.63 9.71 -11.08
C THR A 152 15.64 8.78 -11.74
N ALA A 153 15.19 7.82 -12.57
CA ALA A 153 16.08 6.95 -13.33
C ALA A 153 16.87 7.73 -14.37
N PRO A 154 18.22 7.55 -14.47
CA PRO A 154 19.04 8.38 -15.36
C PRO A 154 18.83 8.10 -16.85
N GLU A 155 18.43 6.87 -17.20
CA GLU A 155 18.37 6.42 -18.60
C GLU A 155 17.00 6.65 -19.27
N ASP A 156 15.93 6.75 -18.48
CA ASP A 156 14.56 6.92 -18.98
C ASP A 156 13.69 7.56 -17.87
N ALA A 157 14.06 8.79 -17.51
CA ALA A 157 13.33 9.54 -16.48
C ALA A 157 11.92 9.84 -16.96
N GLU A 158 10.95 9.23 -16.30
CA GLU A 158 9.55 9.43 -16.57
C GLU A 158 9.12 10.85 -16.15
N ARG A 159 8.65 11.64 -17.10
CA ARG A 159 8.13 12.98 -16.88
C ARG A 159 6.67 13.03 -17.29
N LEU A 160 5.80 12.54 -16.42
CA LEU A 160 4.36 12.70 -16.59
C LEU A 160 3.93 13.96 -15.83
N LEU A 161 3.66 15.00 -16.60
CA LEU A 161 3.08 16.23 -16.06
C LEU A 161 1.54 16.14 -16.11
N PRO A 162 0.84 16.71 -15.12
CA PRO A 162 -0.60 16.84 -15.17
C PRO A 162 -1.06 17.50 -16.47
N GLY A 163 -2.06 16.92 -17.13
CA GLY A 163 -2.66 17.48 -18.35
C GLY A 163 -2.00 17.08 -19.68
N GLN A 164 -0.99 16.20 -19.67
CA GLN A 164 -0.37 15.71 -20.92
C GLN A 164 -1.09 14.53 -21.57
N ASP A 165 -1.90 13.79 -20.81
CA ASP A 165 -2.70 12.70 -21.35
C ASP A 165 -4.18 13.06 -21.39
N ASP A 166 -4.93 12.41 -22.29
CA ASP A 166 -6.39 12.51 -22.29
C ASP A 166 -6.94 11.88 -21.00
N ALA A 167 -7.15 12.74 -20.01
CA ALA A 167 -7.51 12.36 -18.66
C ALA A 167 -8.87 11.62 -18.58
N PHE A 168 -9.64 11.63 -19.64
CA PHE A 168 -10.97 11.02 -19.71
C PHE A 168 -11.00 9.67 -20.40
N ALA A 169 -10.01 9.37 -21.23
CA ALA A 169 -9.91 8.12 -21.98
C ALA A 169 -9.22 7.01 -21.16
N ARG A 170 -9.83 6.58 -20.06
CA ARG A 170 -9.23 5.62 -19.11
C ARG A 170 -10.27 4.72 -18.42
N PRO A 171 -9.85 3.57 -17.84
CA PRO A 171 -10.70 2.83 -16.91
C PRO A 171 -11.09 3.68 -15.67
N PRO A 172 -12.20 3.36 -15.00
CA PRO A 172 -13.13 2.30 -15.34
C PRO A 172 -13.92 2.58 -16.62
N PHE A 173 -14.32 1.49 -17.27
CA PHE A 173 -15.18 1.54 -18.46
C PHE A 173 -16.62 1.78 -18.03
N VAL A 174 -17.46 2.20 -18.98
CA VAL A 174 -18.88 2.48 -18.74
C VAL A 174 -19.73 1.79 -19.80
N SER A 175 -20.82 1.15 -19.39
CA SER A 175 -21.80 0.54 -20.29
C SER A 175 -22.83 1.58 -20.78
N LEU A 176 -23.71 1.15 -21.70
CA LEU A 176 -24.81 1.96 -22.23
C LEU A 176 -25.71 2.53 -21.11
N GLU A 177 -25.92 1.78 -20.05
CA GLU A 177 -26.73 2.19 -18.90
C GLU A 177 -25.98 3.10 -17.94
N GLY A 178 -24.73 3.43 -18.21
CA GLY A 178 -23.89 4.24 -17.32
C GLY A 178 -23.27 3.46 -16.16
N THR A 179 -23.34 2.13 -16.16
CA THR A 179 -22.71 1.30 -15.11
C THR A 179 -21.20 1.27 -15.32
N ALA A 180 -20.45 1.71 -14.33
CA ALA A 180 -19.00 1.65 -14.35
C ALA A 180 -18.49 0.25 -13.96
N PHE A 181 -17.43 -0.21 -14.63
CA PHE A 181 -16.82 -1.52 -14.39
C PHE A 181 -15.34 -1.53 -14.73
N GLU A 182 -14.60 -2.46 -14.13
CA GLU A 182 -13.22 -2.79 -14.49
C GLU A 182 -13.15 -4.03 -15.35
N LEU A 183 -12.22 -4.02 -16.30
CA LEU A 183 -11.78 -5.20 -17.05
C LEU A 183 -10.42 -5.65 -16.52
N GLU A 184 -10.22 -6.97 -16.43
CA GLU A 184 -8.94 -7.50 -16.00
C GLU A 184 -8.52 -8.74 -16.77
N THR A 185 -7.31 -8.70 -17.25
CA THR A 185 -6.58 -9.86 -17.73
C THR A 185 -5.08 -9.56 -17.65
N LEU A 186 -4.28 -10.58 -17.39
CA LEU A 186 -2.81 -10.49 -17.44
C LEU A 186 -2.24 -11.14 -18.70
N ASP A 187 -3.10 -11.52 -19.64
CA ASP A 187 -2.75 -12.18 -20.89
C ASP A 187 -3.30 -11.38 -22.08
N SER A 188 -2.45 -11.15 -23.07
CA SER A 188 -2.80 -10.42 -24.28
C SER A 188 -3.72 -11.18 -25.22
N GLN A 189 -3.81 -12.50 -25.12
CA GLN A 189 -4.69 -13.32 -25.98
C GLN A 189 -6.18 -13.11 -25.66
N PRO A 190 -6.65 -13.31 -24.40
CA PRO A 190 -8.00 -12.96 -23.99
C PRO A 190 -8.36 -11.51 -24.33
N TRP A 191 -7.44 -10.56 -24.10
CA TRP A 191 -7.63 -9.15 -24.44
C TRP A 191 -7.95 -8.93 -25.91
N ARG A 192 -7.14 -9.52 -26.82
CA ARG A 192 -7.36 -9.39 -28.27
C ARG A 192 -8.67 -10.05 -28.73
N HIS A 193 -9.00 -11.22 -28.17
CA HIS A 193 -10.25 -11.90 -28.49
C HIS A 193 -11.46 -11.06 -28.08
N PHE A 194 -11.44 -10.46 -26.91
CA PHE A 194 -12.49 -9.59 -26.41
C PHE A 194 -12.72 -8.39 -27.34
N TRP A 195 -11.68 -7.63 -27.65
CA TRP A 195 -11.81 -6.44 -28.47
C TRP A 195 -12.19 -6.74 -29.93
N ARG A 196 -11.66 -7.82 -30.48
CA ARG A 196 -12.05 -8.27 -31.84
C ARG A 196 -13.53 -8.61 -31.90
N ALA A 197 -14.09 -9.26 -30.93
CA ALA A 197 -15.51 -9.58 -30.86
C ALA A 197 -16.41 -8.34 -30.73
N LEU A 198 -15.85 -7.23 -30.25
CA LEU A 198 -16.50 -5.91 -30.21
C LEU A 198 -16.23 -5.07 -31.49
N GLY A 199 -15.65 -5.67 -32.54
CA GLY A 199 -15.37 -4.97 -33.79
C GLY A 199 -14.10 -4.11 -33.81
N ILE A 200 -13.28 -4.17 -32.76
CA ILE A 200 -12.01 -3.42 -32.66
C ILE A 200 -10.90 -4.18 -33.39
N SER A 201 -10.14 -3.48 -34.24
CA SER A 201 -9.03 -4.08 -35.00
C SER A 201 -7.90 -4.58 -34.07
N ASP A 202 -7.16 -5.60 -34.53
CA ASP A 202 -6.02 -6.16 -33.75
C ASP A 202 -4.91 -5.13 -33.47
N SER A 203 -4.70 -4.21 -34.41
CA SER A 203 -3.74 -3.11 -34.25
C SER A 203 -4.15 -2.19 -33.09
N LEU A 204 -5.43 -1.79 -33.05
CA LEU A 204 -5.98 -0.91 -32.05
C LEU A 204 -6.05 -1.62 -30.68
N ALA A 205 -6.47 -2.89 -30.65
CA ALA A 205 -6.45 -3.72 -29.45
C ALA A 205 -5.02 -3.89 -28.88
N GLY A 206 -4.01 -3.98 -29.75
CA GLY A 206 -2.60 -4.02 -29.36
C GLY A 206 -2.12 -2.70 -28.74
N LYS A 207 -2.50 -1.56 -29.29
CA LYS A 207 -2.23 -0.23 -28.74
C LYS A 207 -2.94 -0.07 -27.38
N ALA A 208 -4.23 -0.42 -27.33
CA ALA A 208 -5.01 -0.40 -26.08
C ALA A 208 -4.35 -1.26 -24.97
N TRP A 209 -3.83 -2.44 -25.31
CA TRP A 209 -3.11 -3.31 -24.38
C TRP A 209 -1.88 -2.64 -23.76
N GLN A 210 -1.07 -1.99 -24.59
CA GLN A 210 0.12 -1.28 -24.09
C GLN A 210 -0.26 -0.18 -23.11
N HIS A 211 -1.26 0.63 -23.44
CA HIS A 211 -1.73 1.71 -22.58
C HIS A 211 -2.40 1.19 -21.30
N PHE A 212 -3.18 0.13 -21.40
CA PHE A 212 -3.85 -0.51 -20.27
C PHE A 212 -2.85 -1.02 -19.21
N LEU A 213 -1.71 -1.59 -19.65
CA LEU A 213 -0.67 -2.06 -18.74
C LEU A 213 0.09 -0.93 -18.04
N LEU A 214 0.09 0.29 -18.59
CA LEU A 214 0.77 1.43 -17.96
C LEU A 214 0.14 1.82 -16.63
N ARG A 215 -1.13 1.44 -16.36
CA ARG A 215 -1.75 1.67 -15.05
C ARG A 215 -0.97 1.04 -13.91
N TYR A 216 -0.38 -0.14 -14.11
CA TYR A 216 0.44 -0.82 -13.11
C TYR A 216 1.81 -0.17 -12.88
N ALA A 217 2.37 0.46 -13.90
CA ALA A 217 3.71 1.03 -13.85
C ALA A 217 3.72 2.54 -13.61
N ARG A 218 2.75 3.26 -14.19
CA ARG A 218 2.76 4.72 -14.31
C ARG A 218 1.54 5.43 -13.75
N ALA A 219 0.54 4.70 -13.27
CA ALA A 219 -0.76 5.24 -12.83
C ALA A 219 -1.49 6.04 -13.93
N VAL A 220 -1.33 5.63 -15.19
CA VAL A 220 -2.02 6.17 -16.37
C VAL A 220 -2.50 5.04 -17.27
N ALA A 221 -3.56 5.25 -18.03
CA ALA A 221 -4.10 4.29 -18.99
C ALA A 221 -4.90 5.03 -20.06
N ALA A 222 -4.24 5.76 -20.95
CA ALA A 222 -4.88 6.49 -22.04
C ALA A 222 -5.40 5.49 -23.08
N MET A 223 -6.67 5.11 -22.97
CA MET A 223 -7.33 4.15 -23.88
C MET A 223 -7.74 4.83 -25.19
N PRO A 224 -7.66 4.14 -26.35
CA PRO A 224 -8.24 4.65 -27.58
C PRO A 224 -9.74 4.93 -27.43
N ALA A 225 -10.21 6.05 -27.95
CA ALA A 225 -11.61 6.47 -27.84
C ALA A 225 -12.57 5.41 -28.39
N GLU A 226 -12.21 4.79 -29.52
CA GLU A 226 -13.00 3.76 -30.16
C GLU A 226 -13.25 2.53 -29.26
N CYS A 227 -12.31 2.22 -28.36
CA CYS A 227 -12.50 1.16 -27.37
C CYS A 227 -13.53 1.57 -26.30
N LEU A 228 -13.51 2.83 -25.88
CA LEU A 228 -14.46 3.35 -24.89
C LEU A 228 -15.86 3.45 -25.50
N ASP A 229 -15.97 3.96 -26.72
CA ASP A 229 -17.24 4.09 -27.45
C ASP A 229 -17.89 2.74 -27.71
N ALA A 230 -17.09 1.73 -28.09
CA ALA A 230 -17.59 0.37 -28.30
C ALA A 230 -18.22 -0.23 -27.04
N LEU A 231 -17.65 0.04 -25.86
CA LEU A 231 -18.22 -0.41 -24.58
C LEU A 231 -19.44 0.43 -24.17
N ALA A 232 -19.39 1.75 -24.35
CA ALA A 232 -20.49 2.64 -24.01
C ALA A 232 -21.74 2.44 -24.88
N ALA A 233 -21.60 1.81 -26.04
CA ALA A 233 -22.70 1.47 -26.93
C ALA A 233 -23.43 0.16 -26.57
N LEU A 234 -22.92 -0.63 -25.61
CA LEU A 234 -23.43 -1.96 -25.29
C LEU A 234 -23.99 -2.04 -23.86
N PRO A 235 -25.09 -2.81 -23.66
CA PRO A 235 -25.56 -3.15 -22.32
C PRO A 235 -24.51 -3.94 -21.54
N LEU A 236 -24.44 -3.71 -20.22
CA LEU A 236 -23.48 -4.39 -19.35
C LEU A 236 -23.57 -5.91 -19.45
N ALA A 237 -24.78 -6.47 -19.53
CA ALA A 237 -24.98 -7.91 -19.65
C ALA A 237 -24.33 -8.48 -20.93
N GLN A 238 -24.37 -7.75 -22.06
CA GLN A 238 -23.72 -8.16 -23.29
C GLN A 238 -22.21 -8.09 -23.18
N ILE A 239 -21.67 -7.03 -22.55
CA ILE A 239 -20.23 -6.89 -22.28
C ILE A 239 -19.75 -8.02 -21.37
N GLN A 240 -20.51 -8.38 -20.33
CA GLN A 240 -20.19 -9.49 -19.42
C GLN A 240 -20.13 -10.83 -20.15
N ALA A 241 -21.12 -11.13 -20.99
CA ALA A 241 -21.14 -12.35 -21.77
C ALA A 241 -19.92 -12.44 -22.71
N GLN A 242 -19.56 -11.32 -23.36
CA GLN A 242 -18.40 -11.26 -24.24
C GLN A 242 -17.08 -11.38 -23.49
N ALA A 243 -16.96 -10.75 -22.33
CA ALA A 243 -15.78 -10.85 -21.46
C ALA A 243 -15.56 -12.29 -21.00
N GLN A 244 -16.64 -12.95 -20.54
CA GLN A 244 -16.60 -14.35 -20.14
C GLN A 244 -16.19 -15.28 -21.30
N ALA A 245 -16.77 -15.11 -22.49
CA ALA A 245 -16.45 -15.90 -23.68
C ALA A 245 -14.97 -15.73 -24.11
N SER A 246 -14.39 -14.56 -23.85
CA SER A 246 -13.01 -14.24 -24.22
C SER A 246 -11.99 -14.55 -23.12
N GLY A 247 -12.42 -14.91 -21.91
CA GLY A 247 -11.53 -15.11 -20.75
C GLY A 247 -11.01 -13.82 -20.11
N VAL A 248 -11.70 -12.69 -20.34
CA VAL A 248 -11.45 -11.42 -19.64
C VAL A 248 -12.38 -11.33 -18.44
N ALA A 249 -11.85 -10.98 -17.29
CA ALA A 249 -12.69 -10.72 -16.12
C ALA A 249 -13.32 -9.33 -16.21
N LEU A 250 -14.58 -9.22 -15.79
CA LEU A 250 -15.31 -7.97 -15.65
C LEU A 250 -15.83 -7.86 -14.23
N VAL A 251 -15.55 -6.72 -13.59
CA VAL A 251 -15.97 -6.44 -12.21
C VAL A 251 -16.69 -5.09 -12.18
N PRO A 252 -18.00 -5.06 -11.91
CA PRO A 252 -18.72 -3.81 -11.72
C PRO A 252 -18.20 -3.04 -10.49
N LEU A 253 -18.18 -1.72 -10.57
CA LEU A 253 -17.88 -0.88 -9.42
C LEU A 253 -19.03 -0.96 -8.42
N ARG A 254 -18.70 -1.33 -7.19
CA ARG A 254 -19.64 -1.42 -6.06
C ARG A 254 -19.44 -0.24 -5.12
N SER A 255 -20.49 0.07 -4.37
CA SER A 255 -20.39 1.00 -3.25
C SER A 255 -19.85 0.32 -1.98
N PRO A 256 -19.26 1.08 -1.03
CA PRO A 256 -18.89 0.54 0.27
C PRO A 256 -20.06 -0.14 1.01
N ALA A 257 -21.26 0.39 0.87
CA ALA A 257 -22.47 -0.19 1.49
C ALA A 257 -22.78 -1.58 0.92
N GLN A 258 -22.62 -1.79 -0.38
CA GLN A 258 -22.78 -3.12 -0.99
C GLN A 258 -21.73 -4.11 -0.49
N ARG A 259 -20.48 -3.66 -0.28
CA ARG A 259 -19.42 -4.50 0.31
C ARG A 259 -19.76 -4.85 1.77
N GLN A 260 -20.23 -3.91 2.55
CA GLN A 260 -20.60 -4.12 3.96
C GLN A 260 -21.75 -5.12 4.13
N ALA A 261 -22.58 -5.30 3.12
CA ALA A 261 -23.67 -6.27 3.11
C ALA A 261 -23.22 -7.71 2.78
N ASP A 262 -22.00 -7.91 2.32
CA ASP A 262 -21.47 -9.25 2.02
C ASP A 262 -21.29 -10.07 3.30
N ALA A 263 -21.58 -11.36 3.23
CA ALA A 263 -21.55 -12.26 4.38
C ALA A 263 -20.13 -12.40 5.01
N ASP A 264 -19.10 -12.28 4.19
CA ASP A 264 -17.71 -12.39 4.61
C ASP A 264 -17.13 -11.08 5.17
N TYR A 265 -17.81 -9.93 5.00
CA TYR A 265 -17.24 -8.60 5.34
C TYR A 265 -16.75 -8.49 6.78
N ARG A 266 -17.55 -8.94 7.76
CA ARG A 266 -17.16 -8.86 9.18
C ARG A 266 -15.94 -9.70 9.49
N ALA A 267 -15.84 -10.87 8.88
CA ALA A 267 -14.68 -11.75 9.05
C ALA A 267 -13.42 -11.15 8.39
N SER A 268 -13.57 -10.58 7.20
CA SER A 268 -12.50 -9.89 6.48
C SER A 268 -11.99 -8.67 7.25
N LEU A 269 -12.89 -7.82 7.76
CA LEU A 269 -12.53 -6.63 8.53
C LEU A 269 -11.83 -6.98 9.85
N SER A 270 -12.25 -8.03 10.54
CA SER A 270 -11.67 -8.43 11.82
C SER A 270 -10.30 -9.09 11.70
N SER A 271 -9.89 -9.49 10.48
CA SER A 271 -8.64 -10.20 10.25
C SER A 271 -8.13 -9.97 8.81
N PRO A 272 -7.45 -8.84 8.53
CA PRO A 272 -6.91 -8.53 7.20
C PRO A 272 -5.84 -9.55 6.76
N TRP A 273 -5.34 -10.33 7.67
CA TRP A 273 -4.58 -11.55 7.46
C TRP A 273 -5.00 -12.60 8.49
N ARG A 274 -4.93 -13.85 8.10
CA ARG A 274 -5.25 -15.00 8.94
C ARG A 274 -3.98 -15.76 9.22
N LEU A 275 -3.75 -16.08 10.49
CA LEU A 275 -2.65 -16.92 10.93
C LEU A 275 -3.22 -18.27 11.39
N THR A 276 -2.71 -19.37 10.86
CA THR A 276 -3.06 -20.74 11.24
C THR A 276 -1.83 -21.39 11.82
N PRO A 277 -1.88 -21.92 13.07
CA PRO A 277 -0.77 -22.63 13.66
C PRO A 277 -0.38 -23.84 12.81
N GLY A 278 0.91 -24.00 12.61
CA GLY A 278 1.49 -25.19 12.04
C GLY A 278 1.87 -26.23 13.11
N PRO A 279 2.55 -27.29 12.71
CA PRO A 279 3.02 -28.32 13.64
C PRO A 279 4.08 -27.78 14.59
N GLN A 280 4.20 -28.40 15.77
CA GLN A 280 5.30 -28.14 16.68
C GLN A 280 6.62 -28.59 16.06
N ALA A 281 7.63 -27.73 16.12
CA ALA A 281 8.96 -28.04 15.64
C ALA A 281 9.76 -28.72 16.75
N GLN A 282 9.93 -30.04 16.68
CA GLN A 282 10.77 -30.77 17.63
C GLN A 282 12.23 -30.32 17.50
N GLY A 283 12.86 -29.99 18.61
CA GLY A 283 14.27 -29.57 18.62
C GLY A 283 14.54 -28.14 18.13
N TYR A 284 13.50 -27.33 17.91
CA TYR A 284 13.65 -25.94 17.55
C TYR A 284 14.28 -25.15 18.71
N ARG A 285 15.58 -24.87 18.60
CA ARG A 285 16.25 -23.89 19.46
C ARG A 285 16.15 -22.54 18.78
N ALA A 286 15.39 -21.61 19.37
CA ALA A 286 15.21 -20.23 18.88
C ALA A 286 16.53 -19.47 18.61
N PHE A 287 17.67 -20.05 18.98
CA PHE A 287 18.99 -19.44 19.01
C PHE A 287 19.93 -19.80 17.85
N ALA A 288 19.58 -20.72 16.95
CA ALA A 288 20.55 -21.24 15.96
C ALA A 288 20.72 -20.36 14.71
N CYS A 289 19.82 -19.44 14.41
CA CYS A 289 19.79 -18.69 13.14
C CYS A 289 20.66 -17.42 13.12
N TRP A 290 21.22 -16.95 14.22
CA TRP A 290 21.91 -15.65 14.36
C TRP A 290 23.43 -15.69 14.44
N SER A 291 24.05 -16.84 14.57
CA SER A 291 25.50 -16.93 14.77
C SER A 291 26.37 -16.59 13.55
N ARG A 292 25.79 -16.30 12.37
CA ARG A 292 26.54 -15.96 11.14
C ARG A 292 26.40 -14.52 10.63
N ALA A 293 25.59 -13.68 11.24
CA ALA A 293 25.52 -12.26 10.88
C ALA A 293 25.97 -11.44 12.08
N GLY A 294 27.21 -10.94 12.05
CA GLY A 294 27.79 -10.09 13.09
C GLY A 294 26.83 -8.96 13.48
N ALA A 295 26.64 -8.80 14.80
CA ALA A 295 25.63 -7.98 15.45
C ALA A 295 25.69 -6.46 15.16
N SER A 296 26.65 -5.96 14.39
CA SER A 296 26.93 -4.52 14.29
C SER A 296 26.34 -3.80 13.08
N LYS A 297 25.63 -4.46 12.16
CA LYS A 297 25.09 -3.80 10.92
C LYS A 297 23.77 -4.36 10.40
N ALA A 298 22.83 -4.78 11.24
CA ALA A 298 21.49 -5.14 10.80
C ALA A 298 20.67 -3.89 10.48
N ARG A 299 20.99 -3.20 9.39
CA ARG A 299 20.06 -2.27 8.76
C ARG A 299 18.94 -3.10 8.16
N TRP A 300 17.79 -3.05 8.78
CA TRP A 300 16.55 -3.61 8.26
C TRP A 300 16.08 -2.78 7.08
N PRO A 301 16.07 -3.29 5.85
CA PRO A 301 15.62 -2.49 4.71
C PRO A 301 14.09 -2.43 4.67
N ALA A 302 13.60 -1.23 4.48
CA ALA A 302 12.21 -0.80 4.59
C ALA A 302 11.35 -1.06 3.36
N THR A 303 11.43 -2.16 2.70
CA THR A 303 10.47 -2.46 1.62
C THR A 303 9.87 -3.83 1.83
N CYS A 304 8.55 -3.84 1.79
CA CYS A 304 7.60 -4.96 1.80
C CYS A 304 8.19 -6.32 1.88
N TRP A 305 8.80 -7.02 2.46
CA TRP A 305 9.43 -8.34 2.48
C TRP A 305 10.87 -8.40 2.94
N ARG A 306 11.58 -7.27 2.97
CA ARG A 306 12.96 -7.29 3.38
C ARG A 306 13.18 -7.22 4.87
N CYS A 307 12.16 -6.89 5.60
CA CYS A 307 12.27 -6.55 7.02
C CYS A 307 12.40 -7.74 7.93
N SER A 308 12.06 -8.94 7.47
CA SER A 308 11.99 -10.13 8.32
C SER A 308 13.02 -11.21 8.01
N ALA A 309 13.73 -11.15 6.88
CA ALA A 309 14.70 -12.18 6.54
C ALA A 309 16.09 -11.61 6.26
N PRO A 310 17.15 -12.09 6.92
CA PRO A 310 18.53 -11.73 6.59
C PRO A 310 18.95 -12.23 5.19
N ARG A 311 18.23 -13.17 4.61
CA ARG A 311 18.37 -13.66 3.24
C ARG A 311 17.00 -13.76 2.61
N SER A 312 16.69 -12.89 1.65
CA SER A 312 15.52 -13.02 0.78
C SER A 312 15.97 -13.54 -0.59
N PHE A 313 15.44 -14.68 -0.99
CA PHE A 313 15.61 -15.23 -2.33
C PHE A 313 14.34 -14.96 -3.12
N ALA A 314 14.48 -14.40 -4.30
CA ALA A 314 13.41 -14.39 -5.28
C ALA A 314 13.81 -15.32 -6.42
N TRP A 315 12.91 -16.17 -6.85
CA TRP A 315 13.11 -17.01 -8.01
C TRP A 315 12.07 -16.70 -9.08
N SER A 316 12.49 -16.73 -10.34
CA SER A 316 11.66 -16.43 -11.49
C SER A 316 11.56 -17.63 -12.41
N ARG A 317 10.45 -17.73 -13.11
CA ARG A 317 10.23 -18.75 -14.13
C ARG A 317 11.08 -18.45 -15.36
N ARG A 318 11.76 -19.44 -15.92
CA ARG A 318 12.56 -19.36 -17.16
C ARG A 318 11.78 -18.89 -18.42
N ALA A 319 10.47 -18.73 -18.37
CA ALA A 319 9.64 -18.24 -19.47
C ALA A 319 9.57 -16.71 -19.46
N GLY A 320 10.53 -16.11 -20.02
CA GLY A 320 11.01 -14.76 -20.13
C GLY A 320 10.11 -13.61 -20.56
N ILE A 321 8.81 -13.71 -20.71
CA ILE A 321 8.04 -12.61 -21.31
C ILE A 321 7.53 -11.59 -20.28
N ARG A 322 7.20 -12.00 -19.08
CA ARG A 322 6.67 -11.06 -18.05
C ARG A 322 7.74 -10.18 -17.42
N TYR A 323 8.99 -10.64 -17.32
CA TYR A 323 10.11 -9.87 -16.79
C TYR A 323 10.80 -8.96 -17.83
N ALA A 324 10.69 -9.24 -19.12
CA ALA A 324 11.25 -8.38 -20.17
C ALA A 324 10.52 -7.03 -20.25
N ILE A 325 9.21 -7.00 -19.95
CA ILE A 325 8.45 -5.74 -19.80
C ILE A 325 8.90 -5.00 -18.55
N CYS A 326 9.24 -5.73 -17.48
CA CYS A 326 9.74 -5.16 -16.24
C CYS A 326 11.21 -4.66 -16.32
N ARG A 327 12.03 -5.13 -17.27
CA ARG A 327 13.41 -4.63 -17.43
C ARG A 327 13.49 -3.17 -17.89
N ARG A 328 12.43 -2.67 -18.51
CA ARG A 328 12.30 -1.26 -18.94
C ARG A 328 11.39 -0.41 -18.04
N ALA A 329 10.82 -0.98 -16.99
CA ALA A 329 9.90 -0.29 -16.10
C ALA A 329 10.52 -0.05 -14.72
N PRO A 330 10.05 0.97 -13.97
CA PRO A 330 10.45 1.25 -12.58
C PRO A 330 10.32 0.06 -11.62
N THR A 331 9.51 -0.93 -11.96
CA THR A 331 9.40 -2.23 -11.28
C THR A 331 10.71 -3.02 -11.26
N ALA A 332 11.61 -2.85 -12.24
CA ALA A 332 12.95 -3.44 -12.19
C ALA A 332 13.77 -2.86 -11.02
N ALA A 333 13.58 -1.60 -10.68
CA ALA A 333 14.22 -0.97 -9.54
C ALA A 333 13.73 -1.54 -8.20
N ARG A 334 12.49 -2.01 -8.11
CA ARG A 334 11.97 -2.77 -6.95
C ARG A 334 12.61 -4.15 -6.84
N CYS A 335 12.77 -4.86 -7.96
CA CYS A 335 13.43 -6.18 -7.98
C CYS A 335 14.93 -6.07 -7.67
N ALA A 336 15.62 -5.02 -8.14
CA ALA A 336 17.03 -4.75 -7.82
C ALA A 336 17.28 -4.52 -6.32
N SER A 337 16.24 -4.39 -5.54
CA SER A 337 16.30 -4.28 -4.09
C SER A 337 16.47 -5.63 -3.38
N MET A 338 16.26 -6.75 -4.02
CA MET A 338 16.50 -8.09 -3.46
C MET A 338 18.00 -8.39 -3.40
N ARG A 339 18.45 -9.07 -2.36
CA ARG A 339 19.87 -9.36 -2.16
C ARG A 339 20.41 -10.43 -3.10
N SER A 340 19.57 -11.37 -3.50
CA SER A 340 19.91 -12.40 -4.48
C SER A 340 18.67 -12.84 -5.27
N ILE A 341 18.86 -13.15 -6.53
CA ILE A 341 17.83 -13.69 -7.43
C ILE A 341 18.39 -14.96 -8.02
N THR A 342 17.63 -16.05 -7.88
CA THR A 342 17.95 -17.36 -8.46
C THR A 342 16.84 -17.74 -9.44
N GLU A 343 17.20 -18.22 -10.62
CA GLU A 343 16.25 -18.75 -11.61
C GLU A 343 16.12 -20.26 -11.42
N VAL A 344 14.91 -20.72 -11.10
CA VAL A 344 14.60 -22.13 -10.85
C VAL A 344 13.48 -22.59 -11.77
N ASP A 345 13.68 -23.75 -12.42
CA ASP A 345 12.61 -24.43 -13.13
C ASP A 345 11.77 -25.27 -12.15
N ILE A 346 10.76 -24.65 -11.58
CA ILE A 346 9.87 -25.27 -10.57
C ILE A 346 9.14 -26.52 -11.06
N LYS A 347 9.08 -26.76 -12.37
CA LYS A 347 8.43 -27.94 -12.95
C LYS A 347 9.37 -29.15 -12.99
N SER A 348 10.67 -28.92 -12.98
CA SER A 348 11.68 -29.99 -12.96
C SER A 348 11.88 -30.56 -11.57
N ALA A 349 12.29 -31.83 -11.48
CA ALA A 349 12.66 -32.47 -10.22
C ALA A 349 13.85 -31.76 -9.55
N ALA A 350 14.85 -31.36 -10.33
CA ALA A 350 16.03 -30.63 -9.85
C ALA A 350 15.64 -29.26 -9.26
N GLY A 351 14.77 -28.52 -9.96
CA GLY A 351 14.30 -27.21 -9.46
C GLY A 351 13.47 -27.32 -8.20
N ARG A 352 12.65 -28.38 -8.04
CA ARG A 352 11.93 -28.63 -6.78
C ARG A 352 12.87 -28.96 -5.63
N ALA A 353 13.92 -29.76 -5.87
CA ALA A 353 14.94 -30.04 -4.87
C ALA A 353 15.72 -28.78 -4.46
N GLU A 354 16.02 -27.88 -5.40
CA GLU A 354 16.63 -26.59 -5.10
C GLU A 354 15.73 -25.71 -4.23
N ILE A 355 14.43 -25.62 -4.52
CA ILE A 355 13.46 -24.89 -3.69
C ILE A 355 13.39 -25.50 -2.29
N ASP A 356 13.39 -26.83 -2.17
CA ASP A 356 13.34 -27.51 -0.88
C ASP A 356 14.60 -27.20 -0.04
N ALA A 357 15.77 -27.21 -0.65
CA ALA A 357 17.02 -26.81 0.01
C ALA A 357 16.98 -25.33 0.47
N LEU A 358 16.42 -24.44 -0.33
CA LEU A 358 16.21 -23.04 0.07
C LEU A 358 15.23 -22.92 1.24
N CYS A 359 14.14 -23.69 1.24
CA CYS A 359 13.16 -23.71 2.33
C CYS A 359 13.75 -24.24 3.65
N ALA A 360 14.68 -25.19 3.59
CA ALA A 360 15.38 -25.71 4.77
C ALA A 360 16.20 -24.64 5.52
N GLU A 361 16.68 -23.61 4.81
CA GLU A 361 17.43 -22.50 5.38
C GLU A 361 16.58 -21.24 5.63
N ALA A 362 15.34 -21.22 5.13
CA ALA A 362 14.48 -20.04 5.18
C ALA A 362 13.69 -19.95 6.48
N ASP A 363 13.45 -18.74 6.96
CA ASP A 363 12.46 -18.45 8.01
C ASP A 363 11.04 -18.36 7.44
N VAL A 364 10.91 -17.89 6.20
CA VAL A 364 9.63 -17.58 5.55
C VAL A 364 9.66 -18.00 4.08
N PHE A 365 8.63 -18.72 3.66
CA PHE A 365 8.31 -18.94 2.26
C PHE A 365 7.10 -18.10 1.87
N LEU A 366 7.25 -17.21 0.88
CA LEU A 366 6.17 -16.36 0.40
C LEU A 366 5.83 -16.60 -1.06
N HIS A 367 4.53 -16.55 -1.34
CA HIS A 367 4.05 -16.49 -2.70
C HIS A 367 2.74 -15.68 -2.83
N ASN A 368 2.44 -15.26 -4.08
CA ASN A 368 1.18 -14.61 -4.48
C ASN A 368 0.57 -15.29 -5.73
N TRP A 369 0.74 -16.59 -5.86
CA TRP A 369 0.19 -17.34 -6.99
C TRP A 369 -1.34 -17.38 -6.95
N ALA A 370 -1.94 -17.71 -8.10
CA ALA A 370 -3.36 -17.97 -8.16
C ALA A 370 -3.77 -19.07 -7.16
N PRO A 371 -4.99 -19.03 -6.62
CA PRO A 371 -5.49 -20.03 -5.68
C PRO A 371 -5.28 -21.46 -6.21
N GLY A 372 -4.88 -22.38 -5.34
CA GLY A 372 -4.59 -23.78 -5.68
C GLY A 372 -3.23 -24.03 -6.35
N LYS A 373 -2.56 -23.00 -6.88
CA LYS A 373 -1.30 -23.20 -7.62
C LYS A 373 -0.14 -23.69 -6.75
N ALA A 374 -0.09 -23.32 -5.49
CA ALA A 374 0.91 -23.81 -4.56
C ALA A 374 0.76 -25.33 -4.34
N ALA A 375 -0.48 -25.81 -4.13
CA ALA A 375 -0.78 -27.22 -3.97
C ALA A 375 -0.43 -28.04 -5.24
N GLU A 376 -0.76 -27.54 -6.45
CA GLU A 376 -0.37 -28.19 -7.69
C GLU A 376 1.17 -28.37 -7.82
N LEU A 377 1.94 -27.52 -7.16
CA LEU A 377 3.39 -27.54 -7.19
C LEU A 377 4.03 -28.30 -6.01
N GLY A 378 3.22 -28.81 -5.07
CA GLY A 378 3.70 -29.44 -3.83
C GLY A 378 4.40 -28.44 -2.89
N LEU A 379 3.95 -27.20 -2.89
CA LEU A 379 4.52 -26.06 -2.16
C LEU A 379 3.48 -25.31 -1.32
N ASP A 380 2.36 -25.93 -1.01
CA ASP A 380 1.41 -25.37 -0.06
C ASP A 380 1.90 -25.51 1.40
N ALA A 381 1.14 -24.97 2.34
CA ALA A 381 1.53 -25.01 3.74
C ALA A 381 1.64 -26.43 4.30
N ALA A 382 0.75 -27.35 3.89
CA ALA A 382 0.77 -28.73 4.35
C ALA A 382 2.01 -29.46 3.84
N ASP A 383 2.31 -29.32 2.54
CA ASP A 383 3.49 -29.93 1.91
C ASP A 383 4.80 -29.42 2.52
N LEU A 384 4.90 -28.11 2.71
CA LEU A 384 6.12 -27.51 3.25
C LEU A 384 6.28 -27.78 4.75
N HIS A 385 5.22 -27.75 5.55
CA HIS A 385 5.30 -28.06 6.97
C HIS A 385 5.64 -29.54 7.26
N ALA A 386 5.27 -30.47 6.36
CA ALA A 386 5.68 -31.86 6.49
C ALA A 386 7.20 -32.03 6.40
N ARG A 387 7.90 -31.18 5.67
CA ARG A 387 9.36 -31.20 5.49
C ARG A 387 10.08 -30.18 6.36
N HIS A 388 9.48 -29.02 6.56
CA HIS A 388 10.04 -27.86 7.26
C HIS A 388 9.06 -27.34 8.32
N PRO A 389 8.86 -28.05 9.45
CA PRO A 389 7.79 -27.76 10.41
C PRO A 389 7.89 -26.38 11.10
N SER A 390 9.07 -25.77 11.11
CA SER A 390 9.29 -24.42 11.68
C SER A 390 9.09 -23.27 10.68
N LEU A 391 8.84 -23.57 9.40
CA LEU A 391 8.73 -22.55 8.35
C LEU A 391 7.44 -21.73 8.51
N VAL A 392 7.53 -20.43 8.33
CA VAL A 392 6.37 -19.57 8.13
C VAL A 392 6.00 -19.60 6.66
N HIS A 393 4.84 -20.17 6.33
CA HIS A 393 4.29 -20.16 4.99
C HIS A 393 3.38 -18.97 4.81
N ALA A 394 3.72 -18.05 3.92
CA ALA A 394 2.99 -16.81 3.71
C ALA A 394 2.37 -16.76 2.30
N TYR A 395 1.07 -16.51 2.24
CA TYR A 395 0.30 -16.32 1.02
C TYR A 395 -0.31 -14.92 0.98
N ALA A 396 0.03 -14.16 -0.07
CA ALA A 396 -0.55 -12.85 -0.34
C ALA A 396 -1.55 -12.98 -1.50
N GLY A 397 -2.83 -13.12 -1.17
CA GLY A 397 -3.92 -13.32 -2.13
C GLY A 397 -4.69 -12.04 -2.46
N GLY A 398 -5.65 -12.15 -3.39
CA GLY A 398 -6.56 -11.06 -3.75
C GLY A 398 -7.83 -11.05 -2.89
N TRP A 399 -8.60 -12.14 -2.95
CA TRP A 399 -9.99 -12.19 -2.48
C TRP A 399 -10.21 -12.87 -1.13
N GLY A 400 -9.30 -13.72 -0.67
CA GLY A 400 -9.51 -14.53 0.52
C GLY A 400 -10.65 -15.54 0.32
N ASP A 401 -11.63 -15.52 1.22
CA ASP A 401 -12.79 -16.42 1.19
C ASP A 401 -13.97 -15.85 0.37
N ALA A 402 -13.85 -14.68 -0.23
CA ALA A 402 -14.90 -14.09 -1.04
C ALA A 402 -15.13 -14.90 -2.33
N ALA A 403 -16.41 -15.15 -2.65
CA ALA A 403 -16.81 -15.95 -3.80
C ALA A 403 -16.72 -15.12 -5.11
N VAL A 404 -15.54 -14.64 -5.46
CA VAL A 404 -15.29 -13.82 -6.66
C VAL A 404 -14.45 -14.63 -7.64
N GLN A 405 -14.94 -14.78 -8.85
CA GLN A 405 -14.26 -15.56 -9.91
C GLN A 405 -13.19 -14.77 -10.68
N ALA A 406 -13.18 -13.44 -10.58
CA ALA A 406 -12.19 -12.59 -11.24
C ALA A 406 -10.79 -12.74 -10.60
N PRO A 407 -9.71 -12.47 -11.33
CA PRO A 407 -8.38 -12.30 -10.74
C PRO A 407 -8.40 -11.19 -9.67
N GLY A 408 -7.87 -11.47 -8.49
CA GLY A 408 -7.76 -10.49 -7.41
C GLY A 408 -6.55 -9.59 -7.60
N THR A 409 -6.68 -8.59 -8.46
CA THR A 409 -5.68 -7.54 -8.69
C THR A 409 -6.08 -6.26 -7.96
N ASP A 410 -5.19 -5.28 -7.90
CA ASP A 410 -5.46 -3.99 -7.27
C ASP A 410 -6.79 -3.39 -7.76
N PHE A 411 -6.96 -3.25 -9.09
CA PHE A 411 -8.11 -2.55 -9.68
C PHE A 411 -9.43 -3.33 -9.54
N THR A 412 -9.40 -4.65 -9.67
CA THR A 412 -10.60 -5.47 -9.47
C THR A 412 -11.05 -5.47 -8.02
N VAL A 413 -10.10 -5.44 -7.09
CA VAL A 413 -10.41 -5.33 -5.65
C VAL A 413 -10.88 -3.92 -5.29
N GLN A 414 -10.28 -2.86 -5.85
CA GLN A 414 -10.79 -1.49 -5.69
C GLN A 414 -12.26 -1.38 -6.14
N ALA A 415 -12.60 -1.97 -7.30
CA ALA A 415 -13.95 -1.95 -7.84
C ALA A 415 -14.93 -2.72 -6.94
N TRP A 416 -14.60 -3.95 -6.56
CA TRP A 416 -15.46 -4.83 -5.76
C TRP A 416 -15.67 -4.35 -4.34
N SER A 417 -14.63 -3.87 -3.68
CA SER A 417 -14.66 -3.45 -2.27
C SER A 417 -15.39 -2.12 -2.04
N GLY A 418 -15.62 -1.33 -3.09
CA GLY A 418 -16.14 0.03 -2.98
C GLY A 418 -15.07 1.10 -2.75
N VAL A 419 -13.79 0.75 -2.67
CA VAL A 419 -12.68 1.72 -2.56
C VAL A 419 -12.68 2.66 -3.77
N ALA A 420 -12.88 2.14 -4.98
CA ALA A 420 -12.92 2.96 -6.20
C ALA A 420 -14.03 4.02 -6.15
N GLU A 421 -15.25 3.63 -5.74
CA GLU A 421 -16.38 4.56 -5.60
C GLU A 421 -16.12 5.60 -4.50
N ARG A 422 -15.57 5.15 -3.34
CA ARG A 422 -15.27 6.04 -2.22
C ARG A 422 -14.23 7.10 -2.60
N ILE A 423 -13.16 6.70 -3.30
CA ILE A 423 -12.15 7.63 -3.82
C ILE A 423 -12.75 8.56 -4.87
N ALA A 424 -13.53 8.03 -5.82
CA ALA A 424 -14.17 8.82 -6.86
C ALA A 424 -15.05 9.92 -6.28
N ARG A 425 -15.87 9.59 -5.29
CA ARG A 425 -16.75 10.54 -4.59
C ARG A 425 -15.95 11.62 -3.85
N ALA A 426 -14.87 11.25 -3.19
CA ALA A 426 -14.08 12.16 -2.37
C ALA A 426 -13.17 13.08 -3.20
N SER A 427 -12.53 12.55 -4.25
CA SER A 427 -11.57 13.28 -5.07
C SER A 427 -12.22 13.95 -6.30
N GLY A 428 -13.47 13.63 -6.61
CA GLY A 428 -14.13 14.06 -7.84
C GLY A 428 -13.53 13.43 -9.11
N THR A 429 -12.79 12.32 -8.96
CA THR A 429 -12.26 11.57 -10.10
C THR A 429 -13.32 10.62 -10.66
N ARG A 430 -13.17 10.25 -11.94
CA ARG A 430 -13.97 9.19 -12.52
C ARG A 430 -13.37 7.84 -12.11
N GLY A 431 -14.06 7.09 -11.23
CA GLY A 431 -13.78 5.69 -11.01
C GLY A 431 -12.58 5.33 -10.15
N GLY A 432 -12.27 6.07 -9.12
CA GLY A 432 -11.22 5.69 -8.17
C GLY A 432 -9.83 6.17 -8.57
N THR A 433 -8.81 5.31 -8.42
CA THR A 433 -7.42 5.67 -8.69
C THR A 433 -6.73 4.65 -9.58
N LEU A 434 -5.86 5.11 -10.49
CA LEU A 434 -4.91 4.25 -11.20
C LEU A 434 -3.58 4.07 -10.42
N PHE A 435 -3.44 4.72 -9.28
CA PHE A 435 -2.41 4.38 -8.32
C PHE A 435 -2.70 3.00 -7.70
N THR A 436 -1.71 2.10 -7.69
CA THR A 436 -1.83 0.75 -7.14
C THR A 436 -1.84 0.77 -5.60
N ALA A 437 -2.89 1.39 -5.04
CA ALA A 437 -3.00 1.69 -3.62
C ALA A 437 -3.09 0.42 -2.76
N LEU A 438 -3.88 -0.55 -3.21
CA LEU A 438 -4.10 -1.80 -2.47
C LEU A 438 -2.92 -2.75 -2.58
N ASP A 439 -2.19 -2.78 -3.70
CA ASP A 439 -0.96 -3.57 -3.82
C ASP A 439 0.08 -3.14 -2.79
N VAL A 440 0.23 -1.82 -2.58
CA VAL A 440 1.18 -1.29 -1.59
C VAL A 440 0.70 -1.53 -0.17
N LEU A 441 -0.55 -1.16 0.14
CA LEU A 441 -1.13 -1.34 1.48
C LEU A 441 -1.21 -2.83 1.84
N GLY A 442 -1.70 -3.67 0.93
CA GLY A 442 -1.78 -5.12 1.12
C GLY A 442 -0.40 -5.75 1.31
N GLY A 443 0.63 -5.27 0.59
CA GLY A 443 2.01 -5.70 0.79
C GLY A 443 2.55 -5.39 2.18
N VAL A 444 2.27 -4.20 2.73
CA VAL A 444 2.66 -3.82 4.11
C VAL A 444 1.89 -4.63 5.15
N ILE A 445 0.58 -4.83 4.95
CA ILE A 445 -0.26 -5.67 5.83
C ILE A 445 0.20 -7.14 5.78
N SER A 446 0.57 -7.65 4.61
CA SER A 446 1.16 -8.99 4.49
C SER A 446 2.46 -9.12 5.30
N ALA A 447 3.35 -8.13 5.20
CA ALA A 447 4.58 -8.11 5.97
C ALA A 447 4.34 -8.00 7.49
N GLN A 448 3.32 -7.24 7.91
CA GLN A 448 2.86 -7.20 9.31
C GLN A 448 2.44 -8.60 9.78
N GLY A 449 1.63 -9.33 8.97
CA GLY A 449 1.21 -10.70 9.27
C GLY A 449 2.39 -11.67 9.39
N VAL A 450 3.40 -11.52 8.55
CA VAL A 450 4.65 -12.31 8.65
C VAL A 450 5.40 -12.00 9.95
N CYS A 451 5.51 -10.74 10.34
CA CYS A 451 6.14 -10.39 11.63
C CYS A 451 5.37 -10.99 12.81
N ALA A 452 4.03 -11.00 12.76
CA ALA A 452 3.20 -11.67 13.75
C ALA A 452 3.44 -13.19 13.78
N ALA A 453 3.55 -13.84 12.61
CA ALA A 453 3.86 -15.27 12.51
C ALA A 453 5.26 -15.61 13.04
N LEU A 454 6.24 -14.76 12.80
CA LEU A 454 7.58 -14.91 13.37
C LEU A 454 7.60 -14.71 14.88
N LEU A 455 6.78 -13.80 15.41
CA LEU A 455 6.61 -13.62 16.85
C LEU A 455 5.95 -14.85 17.46
N ASP A 456 4.87 -15.37 16.87
CA ASP A 456 4.21 -16.62 17.29
C ASP A 456 5.20 -17.79 17.31
N ARG A 457 6.04 -17.91 16.28
CA ARG A 457 7.11 -18.92 16.24
C ARG A 457 8.12 -18.79 17.38
N CYS A 458 8.51 -17.58 17.73
CA CYS A 458 9.44 -17.36 18.84
C CYS A 458 8.82 -17.68 20.20
N LEU A 459 7.53 -17.39 20.39
CA LEU A 459 6.81 -17.67 21.64
C LEU A 459 6.44 -19.15 21.80
N HIS A 460 6.09 -19.85 20.72
CA HIS A 460 5.47 -21.17 20.78
C HIS A 460 6.26 -22.28 20.10
N ALA A 461 7.44 -22.01 19.53
CA ALA A 461 8.32 -22.96 18.86
C ALA A 461 7.59 -23.79 17.76
N ARG A 462 6.76 -23.15 16.93
CA ARG A 462 5.98 -23.79 15.86
C ARG A 462 6.06 -22.99 14.56
N GLY A 463 5.93 -23.69 13.42
CA GLY A 463 5.64 -23.02 12.15
C GLY A 463 4.22 -22.50 12.09
N SER A 464 3.89 -21.77 11.05
CA SER A 464 2.54 -21.25 10.84
C SER A 464 2.29 -20.91 9.38
N GLN A 465 1.01 -20.88 9.00
CA GLN A 465 0.57 -20.34 7.73
C GLN A 465 -0.05 -18.95 7.97
N VAL A 466 0.43 -17.95 7.25
CA VAL A 466 -0.18 -16.61 7.23
C VAL A 466 -0.74 -16.31 5.85
N GLN A 467 -2.00 -15.91 5.77
CA GLN A 467 -2.69 -15.51 4.55
C GLN A 467 -3.17 -14.08 4.69
N SER A 468 -2.74 -13.22 3.79
CA SER A 468 -3.22 -11.84 3.66
C SER A 468 -3.97 -11.65 2.34
N THR A 469 -4.84 -10.64 2.25
CA THR A 469 -5.63 -10.38 1.05
C THR A 469 -5.70 -8.90 0.73
N LEU A 470 -5.80 -8.57 -0.55
CA LEU A 470 -6.05 -7.20 -0.99
C LEU A 470 -7.45 -6.74 -0.54
N LEU A 471 -8.43 -7.66 -0.50
CA LEU A 471 -9.78 -7.35 -0.03
C LEU A 471 -9.79 -6.98 1.45
N GLY A 472 -9.06 -7.73 2.29
CA GLY A 472 -8.90 -7.39 3.71
C GLY A 472 -8.22 -6.04 3.93
N ALA A 473 -7.23 -5.70 3.11
CA ALA A 473 -6.60 -4.38 3.13
C ALA A 473 -7.58 -3.26 2.73
N ALA A 474 -8.42 -3.50 1.72
CA ALA A 474 -9.46 -2.57 1.29
C ALA A 474 -10.53 -2.35 2.36
N ASP A 475 -11.01 -3.42 3.00
CA ASP A 475 -12.01 -3.36 4.07
C ASP A 475 -11.46 -2.57 5.28
N LEU A 476 -10.18 -2.79 5.63
CA LEU A 476 -9.52 -2.09 6.72
C LEU A 476 -9.34 -0.59 6.40
N LEU A 477 -8.96 -0.26 5.16
CA LEU A 477 -8.86 1.12 4.70
C LEU A 477 -10.19 1.86 4.81
N LEU A 478 -11.29 1.27 4.33
CA LEU A 478 -12.61 1.88 4.38
C LEU A 478 -13.14 2.03 5.81
N ALA A 479 -12.86 1.08 6.69
CA ALA A 479 -13.27 1.15 8.09
C ALA A 479 -12.53 2.25 8.85
N SER A 480 -11.25 2.48 8.57
CA SER A 480 -10.47 3.56 9.18
C SER A 480 -10.89 4.95 8.68
N ASP A 481 -11.46 5.03 7.48
CA ASP A 481 -11.87 6.28 6.84
C ASP A 481 -13.22 6.83 7.39
N SER A 482 -14.08 5.97 7.91
CA SER A 482 -15.49 6.30 8.23
C SER A 482 -15.70 7.29 9.38
N ALA A 483 -14.66 7.80 10.02
CA ALA A 483 -14.77 8.52 11.29
C ALA A 483 -14.13 9.89 11.38
N ASN A 484 -13.52 10.39 10.35
CA ASN A 484 -13.00 11.76 10.39
C ASN A 484 -14.15 12.75 10.23
N PRO A 485 -14.33 13.70 11.16
CA PRO A 485 -15.22 14.82 10.90
C PRO A 485 -14.68 15.59 9.68
N PRO A 486 -15.57 16.13 8.82
CA PRO A 486 -15.12 16.91 7.69
C PRO A 486 -14.38 18.17 8.17
N SER A 487 -13.29 18.48 7.51
CA SER A 487 -12.56 19.74 7.75
C SER A 487 -13.44 20.93 7.42
N LEU A 488 -13.27 22.02 8.15
CA LEU A 488 -13.99 23.27 7.90
C LEU A 488 -13.59 23.92 6.56
N LEU A 489 -12.35 23.69 6.15
CA LEU A 489 -11.82 24.03 4.84
C LEU A 489 -10.75 23.02 4.47
N GLN A 490 -10.91 22.34 3.35
CA GLN A 490 -9.90 21.48 2.79
C GLN A 490 -9.88 21.64 1.28
N GLY A 491 -8.69 21.82 0.70
CA GLY A 491 -8.57 21.97 -0.75
C GLY A 491 -7.15 22.20 -1.23
N VAL A 492 -6.98 22.03 -2.53
CA VAL A 492 -5.78 22.42 -3.27
C VAL A 492 -6.09 23.69 -4.02
N PHE A 493 -5.29 24.73 -3.80
CA PHE A 493 -5.50 26.07 -4.32
C PHE A 493 -4.31 26.54 -5.13
N GLU A 494 -4.59 27.26 -6.23
CA GLU A 494 -3.58 27.96 -6.99
C GLU A 494 -3.01 29.14 -6.20
N THR A 495 -1.71 29.36 -6.36
CA THR A 495 -0.98 30.49 -5.76
C THR A 495 -0.32 31.31 -6.87
N GLY A 496 0.46 32.32 -6.55
CA GLY A 496 1.23 33.05 -7.55
C GLY A 496 2.18 32.17 -8.35
N HIS A 497 2.71 31.12 -7.71
CA HIS A 497 3.46 30.05 -8.37
C HIS A 497 3.27 28.74 -7.61
N GLY A 498 2.76 27.71 -8.30
CA GLY A 498 2.51 26.39 -7.75
C GLY A 498 1.17 26.25 -7.04
N LEU A 499 0.98 25.11 -6.39
CA LEU A 499 -0.26 24.73 -5.70
C LEU A 499 -0.01 24.59 -4.20
N LEU A 500 -0.98 25.03 -3.40
CA LEU A 500 -0.99 24.89 -1.94
C LEU A 500 -2.16 24.02 -1.51
N ALA A 501 -1.88 22.96 -0.78
CA ALA A 501 -2.88 22.19 -0.05
C ALA A 501 -3.07 22.79 1.34
N VAL A 502 -4.32 23.09 1.72
CA VAL A 502 -4.68 23.64 3.03
C VAL A 502 -5.73 22.76 3.68
N ASP A 503 -5.62 22.51 4.99
CA ASP A 503 -6.54 21.67 5.76
C ASP A 503 -6.86 22.30 7.12
N CYS A 504 -7.87 23.15 7.18
CA CYS A 504 -8.37 23.72 8.44
C CYS A 504 -9.39 22.78 9.08
N GLN A 505 -8.97 21.99 10.04
CA GLN A 505 -9.78 20.98 10.72
C GLN A 505 -10.69 21.54 11.81
N ASN A 506 -10.36 22.74 12.33
CA ASN A 506 -11.08 23.35 13.43
C ASN A 506 -11.23 24.87 13.27
N ARG A 507 -12.08 25.44 14.12
CA ARG A 507 -12.39 26.90 14.09
C ARG A 507 -11.18 27.79 14.36
N ALA A 508 -10.21 27.33 15.18
CA ALA A 508 -9.01 28.11 15.48
C ALA A 508 -8.14 28.26 14.22
N GLN A 509 -7.88 27.14 13.51
CA GLN A 509 -7.13 27.12 12.26
C GLN A 509 -7.84 27.94 11.17
N ARG A 510 -9.19 27.84 11.08
CA ARG A 510 -9.95 28.63 10.12
C ARG A 510 -9.85 30.13 10.39
N ARG A 511 -9.96 30.56 11.65
CA ARG A 511 -9.78 31.98 12.04
C ARG A 511 -8.36 32.46 11.79
N ALA A 512 -7.36 31.64 12.07
CA ALA A 512 -5.97 31.98 11.80
C ALA A 512 -5.73 32.19 10.30
N LEU A 513 -6.36 31.39 9.42
CA LEU A 513 -6.30 31.59 7.98
C LEU A 513 -6.97 32.91 7.55
N ASP A 514 -8.16 33.23 8.08
CA ASP A 514 -8.85 34.47 7.79
C ASP A 514 -8.03 35.71 8.23
N GLN A 515 -7.37 35.63 9.39
CA GLN A 515 -6.44 36.66 9.88
C GLN A 515 -5.21 36.81 8.97
N LEU A 516 -4.61 35.69 8.58
CA LEU A 516 -3.44 35.67 7.68
C LEU A 516 -3.78 36.31 6.32
N LEU A 517 -4.98 36.12 5.83
CA LEU A 517 -5.48 36.68 4.57
C LEU A 517 -6.07 38.10 4.70
N GLY A 518 -6.13 38.66 5.92
CA GLY A 518 -6.63 40.00 6.22
C GLY A 518 -8.15 40.15 6.27
N ALA A 519 -8.91 39.10 5.91
CA ALA A 519 -10.38 39.11 5.98
C ALA A 519 -10.92 37.65 5.83
N PRO A 520 -12.13 37.37 6.33
CA PRO A 520 -12.84 36.15 6.04
C PRO A 520 -12.95 35.90 4.53
N CYS A 521 -12.69 34.66 4.12
CA CYS A 521 -12.58 34.28 2.72
C CYS A 521 -13.25 32.94 2.45
N GLU A 522 -14.12 32.84 1.45
CA GLU A 522 -14.69 31.57 1.01
C GLU A 522 -13.66 30.76 0.21
N ALA A 523 -13.82 29.44 0.14
CA ALA A 523 -12.90 28.57 -0.58
C ALA A 523 -12.71 28.97 -2.05
N LYS A 524 -13.77 29.43 -2.71
CA LYS A 524 -13.73 29.90 -4.12
C LYS A 524 -12.86 31.14 -4.35
N ASP A 525 -12.68 31.97 -3.31
CA ASP A 525 -11.92 33.23 -3.39
C ASP A 525 -10.45 33.06 -3.00
N LEU A 526 -10.09 31.93 -2.42
CA LEU A 526 -8.72 31.64 -1.97
C LEU A 526 -7.67 31.77 -3.09
N PRO A 527 -7.86 31.24 -4.31
CA PRO A 527 -6.85 31.37 -5.36
C PRO A 527 -6.49 32.83 -5.64
N ARG A 528 -7.49 33.74 -5.67
CA ARG A 528 -7.26 35.17 -5.87
C ARG A 528 -6.44 35.80 -4.73
N ARG A 529 -6.69 35.37 -3.49
CA ARG A 529 -5.92 35.85 -2.31
C ARG A 529 -4.51 35.31 -2.28
N LEU A 530 -4.35 34.06 -2.65
CA LEU A 530 -3.06 33.36 -2.64
C LEU A 530 -2.17 33.73 -3.85
N ALA A 531 -2.72 34.37 -4.87
CA ALA A 531 -1.99 34.79 -6.07
C ALA A 531 -0.86 35.82 -5.82
N SER A 532 -0.83 36.47 -4.64
CA SER A 532 0.18 37.47 -4.27
C SER A 532 1.56 36.89 -3.96
N ALA A 533 1.69 35.58 -3.73
CA ALA A 533 2.96 34.93 -3.44
C ALA A 533 2.94 33.46 -3.91
N ASP A 534 4.12 32.78 -3.87
CA ASP A 534 4.25 31.38 -4.23
C ASP A 534 3.75 30.42 -3.12
N ALA A 535 3.61 29.15 -3.46
CA ALA A 535 3.15 28.12 -2.54
C ALA A 535 4.08 27.90 -1.33
N GLU A 536 5.37 28.10 -1.50
CA GLU A 536 6.35 27.94 -0.41
C GLU A 536 6.25 29.09 0.61
N HIS A 537 6.06 30.31 0.15
CA HIS A 537 5.78 31.47 1.01
C HIS A 537 4.52 31.21 1.85
N TRP A 538 3.43 30.84 1.21
CA TRP A 538 2.17 30.59 1.90
C TRP A 538 2.26 29.39 2.86
N GLN A 539 2.96 28.32 2.49
CA GLN A 539 3.18 27.20 3.39
C GLN A 539 3.86 27.66 4.69
N ARG A 540 4.95 28.44 4.60
CA ARG A 540 5.67 28.92 5.79
C ARG A 540 4.77 29.78 6.68
N HIS A 541 4.01 30.69 6.11
CA HIS A 541 3.11 31.58 6.86
C HIS A 541 1.95 30.81 7.51
N CYS A 542 1.36 29.85 6.79
CA CYS A 542 0.35 28.96 7.36
C CYS A 542 0.91 28.15 8.54
N GLN A 543 2.10 27.56 8.40
CA GLN A 543 2.74 26.80 9.49
C GLN A 543 3.02 27.69 10.71
N GLN A 544 3.52 28.91 10.52
CA GLN A 544 3.72 29.87 11.60
C GLN A 544 2.41 30.27 12.31
N ALA A 545 1.31 30.28 11.56
CA ALA A 545 -0.03 30.55 12.10
C ALA A 545 -0.73 29.29 12.66
N GLY A 546 -0.07 28.15 12.73
CA GLY A 546 -0.65 26.90 13.25
C GLY A 546 -1.67 26.23 12.30
N ILE A 547 -1.57 26.49 11.00
CA ILE A 547 -2.48 25.98 9.98
C ILE A 547 -1.79 24.86 9.20
N PRO A 548 -2.38 23.63 9.14
CA PRO A 548 -1.89 22.57 8.27
C PRO A 548 -1.94 23.00 6.80
N ALA A 549 -0.78 23.17 6.21
CA ALA A 549 -0.64 23.51 4.79
C ALA A 549 0.67 22.96 4.22
N SER A 550 0.65 22.59 2.94
CA SER A 550 1.83 22.12 2.25
C SER A 550 1.79 22.46 0.76
N ARG A 551 2.93 22.82 0.22
CA ARG A 551 3.13 22.87 -1.22
C ARG A 551 2.84 21.49 -1.83
N VAL A 552 2.11 21.48 -2.94
CA VAL A 552 1.82 20.25 -3.69
C VAL A 552 2.93 20.01 -4.71
N HIS A 553 3.59 18.87 -4.61
CA HIS A 553 4.56 18.47 -5.62
C HIS A 553 3.85 17.89 -6.85
N GLN A 554 4.09 18.50 -8.01
CA GLN A 554 3.55 18.06 -9.30
C GLN A 554 4.58 17.25 -10.10
N ASP A 555 5.87 17.45 -9.83
CA ASP A 555 6.99 16.73 -10.45
C ASP A 555 7.71 15.88 -9.39
N LEU A 556 7.70 14.56 -9.58
CA LEU A 556 8.37 13.62 -8.67
C LEU A 556 9.90 13.69 -8.73
N ALA A 557 10.48 14.13 -9.85
CA ALA A 557 11.92 14.36 -9.93
C ALA A 557 12.32 15.57 -9.09
N ALA A 558 11.52 16.64 -9.10
CA ALA A 558 11.68 17.80 -8.23
C ALA A 558 11.44 17.44 -6.75
N LEU A 559 10.44 16.61 -6.45
CA LEU A 559 10.19 16.09 -5.10
C LEU A 559 11.43 15.40 -4.50
N ALA A 560 12.11 14.59 -5.30
CA ALA A 560 13.31 13.88 -4.86
C ALA A 560 14.51 14.79 -4.51
N ASN A 561 14.42 16.07 -4.85
CA ASN A 561 15.41 17.11 -4.53
C ASN A 561 14.87 18.15 -3.52
N ASP A 562 13.69 17.93 -2.96
CA ASP A 562 13.11 18.83 -1.95
C ASP A 562 13.96 18.78 -0.65
N PRO A 563 14.51 19.92 -0.20
CA PRO A 563 15.35 19.96 0.99
C PRO A 563 14.61 19.53 2.27
N ARG A 564 13.29 19.68 2.31
CA ARG A 564 12.45 19.24 3.44
C ARG A 564 12.47 17.72 3.63
N LEU A 565 12.75 16.98 2.57
CA LEU A 565 12.73 15.52 2.50
C LEU A 565 14.11 14.91 2.22
N ALA A 566 15.19 15.72 2.29
CA ALA A 566 16.55 15.29 1.94
C ALA A 566 16.97 13.99 2.65
N ASP A 567 16.66 13.88 3.95
CA ASP A 567 16.99 12.71 4.78
C ASP A 567 16.10 11.49 4.50
N CYS A 568 15.03 11.67 3.71
CA CYS A 568 14.13 10.57 3.35
C CYS A 568 14.65 9.73 2.18
N PHE A 569 15.68 10.20 1.47
CA PHE A 569 16.18 9.56 0.27
C PHE A 569 17.59 9.00 0.42
N GLY A 570 17.80 7.80 -0.12
CA GLY A 570 19.11 7.20 -0.32
C GLY A 570 19.58 7.36 -1.77
N GLN A 571 20.89 7.47 -1.96
CA GLN A 571 21.48 7.50 -3.31
C GLN A 571 21.75 6.07 -3.80
N ARG A 572 21.15 5.74 -4.94
CA ARG A 572 21.46 4.61 -5.81
C ARG A 572 21.56 5.14 -7.25
N THR A 573 21.49 4.29 -8.25
CA THR A 573 21.31 4.71 -9.65
C THR A 573 20.02 5.51 -9.88
N TYR A 574 19.09 5.46 -8.93
CA TYR A 574 17.86 6.25 -8.83
C TYR A 574 17.65 6.64 -7.36
N ARG A 575 16.76 7.59 -7.08
CA ARG A 575 16.39 7.94 -5.69
C ARG A 575 15.55 6.83 -5.07
N SER A 576 16.04 6.23 -4.01
CA SER A 576 15.31 5.23 -3.22
C SER A 576 14.89 5.83 -1.89
N VAL A 577 13.69 5.48 -1.42
CA VAL A 577 13.22 5.89 -0.10
C VAL A 577 13.99 5.15 0.99
N GLN A 578 14.42 5.87 2.02
CA GLN A 578 15.05 5.31 3.22
C GLN A 578 14.04 4.50 4.04
N SER A 579 14.53 3.69 4.98
CA SER A 579 13.68 2.97 5.92
C SER A 579 12.71 3.93 6.63
N PRO A 580 11.39 3.63 6.71
CA PRO A 580 10.46 4.47 7.45
C PRO A 580 10.62 4.36 8.97
N TRP A 581 11.44 3.46 9.46
CA TRP A 581 11.69 3.27 10.90
C TRP A 581 13.16 3.14 11.23
N SER A 582 13.47 3.43 12.49
CA SER A 582 14.73 3.16 13.15
C SER A 582 14.46 2.44 14.48
N PHE A 583 15.44 1.65 14.93
CA PHE A 583 15.37 0.84 16.14
C PHE A 583 16.49 1.26 17.09
N THR A 584 16.17 1.43 18.38
CA THR A 584 17.12 1.75 19.46
C THR A 584 16.93 0.85 20.65
#